data_f3a4272df0775ced9af5142bd39fcb31
#
_entry.id   f3a4272df0775ced9af5142bd39fcb31
#
_cell.length_a   1.000
_cell.length_b   1.000
_cell.length_c   1.000
_cell.angle_alpha   90.00
_cell.angle_beta   90.00
_cell.angle_gamma   90.00
#
_symmetry.space_group_name_H-M   'P 1'
#
loop_
_entity.id
_entity.type
_entity.pdbx_description
1 polymer ?
#
loop_
_entity_poly.entity_id
_entity_poly.type
_entity_poly.pdbx_seq_one_letter_code
_entity_poly.pdbx_strand_id
1 'polypeptide(L)'
;FMKGNFGFASTLLDTLKKHHNTCPVMLSSSAQASLTGRFGNSEYGRSKKAGEDLFLQYGKDTGAKVLVYRFPNLYGKWCRPNYNSAVATFCNNIANDLPIQVNDPRVELELLYIDDLVDEMIHALKGEEHRCEFEGLDVHPLVDGRYCYCPVTHKVTLGEIVDLLHQFAGMPKTLMIPEIPAGSF
;
A
#
# COMPACT_ATOMS: atom_id res chain seq x y z
N PHE A 1 -5.98 15.67 -6.40
CA PHE A 1 -5.49 14.33 -6.71
C PHE A 1 -5.23 14.12 -8.20
N MET A 2 -6.19 14.43 -9.10
CA MET A 2 -6.06 14.18 -10.55
C MET A 2 -4.80 14.79 -11.16
N LYS A 3 -4.51 16.07 -10.93
CA LYS A 3 -3.31 16.72 -11.49
C LYS A 3 -2.01 16.05 -11.03
N GLY A 4 -1.90 15.63 -9.75
CA GLY A 4 -0.71 14.99 -9.20
C GLY A 4 -0.55 13.54 -9.66
N ASN A 5 -1.61 12.75 -9.63
CA ASN A 5 -1.53 11.32 -9.98
C ASN A 5 -1.62 11.09 -11.50
N PHE A 6 -2.73 11.48 -12.10
CA PHE A 6 -2.96 11.29 -13.55
C PHE A 6 -2.09 12.18 -14.41
N GLY A 7 -2.00 13.49 -14.10
CA GLY A 7 -1.24 14.44 -14.91
C GLY A 7 0.24 14.12 -14.95
N PHE A 8 0.86 13.75 -13.81
CA PHE A 8 2.25 13.33 -13.78
C PHE A 8 2.45 12.02 -14.57
N ALA A 9 1.58 11.02 -14.37
CA ALA A 9 1.63 9.76 -15.10
C ALA A 9 1.57 9.98 -16.62
N SER A 10 0.63 10.80 -17.11
CA SER A 10 0.52 11.16 -18.53
C SER A 10 1.82 11.78 -19.05
N THR A 11 2.34 12.80 -18.37
CA THR A 11 3.58 13.49 -18.77
C THR A 11 4.77 12.53 -18.84
N LEU A 12 4.90 11.63 -17.87
CA LEU A 12 5.98 10.62 -17.85
C LEU A 12 5.87 9.70 -19.06
N LEU A 13 4.70 9.09 -19.27
CA LEU A 13 4.50 8.10 -20.33
C LEU A 13 4.59 8.72 -21.73
N ASP A 14 4.08 9.95 -21.92
CA ASP A 14 4.23 10.69 -23.16
C ASP A 14 5.69 11.01 -23.46
N THR A 15 6.47 11.34 -22.44
CA THR A 15 7.91 11.56 -22.57
C THR A 15 8.65 10.30 -22.98
N LEU A 16 8.34 9.15 -22.34
CA LEU A 16 8.93 7.86 -22.72
C LEU A 16 8.58 7.48 -24.18
N LYS A 17 7.30 7.67 -24.58
CA LYS A 17 6.87 7.45 -25.99
C LYS A 17 7.65 8.35 -26.97
N LYS A 18 7.77 9.64 -26.66
CA LYS A 18 8.49 10.62 -27.49
C LYS A 18 9.94 10.25 -27.70
N HIS A 19 10.59 9.64 -26.71
CA HIS A 19 11.99 9.22 -26.79
C HIS A 19 12.17 7.74 -27.18
N HIS A 20 11.10 7.06 -27.60
CA HIS A 20 11.11 5.63 -27.95
C HIS A 20 11.74 4.75 -26.86
N ASN A 21 11.53 5.13 -25.58
CA ASN A 21 12.09 4.42 -24.44
C ASN A 21 11.06 3.43 -23.91
N THR A 22 11.37 2.13 -23.99
CA THR A 22 10.52 1.02 -23.55
C THR A 22 11.03 0.38 -22.25
N CYS A 23 11.75 1.12 -21.42
CA CYS A 23 12.18 0.60 -20.13
C CYS A 23 10.98 0.16 -19.28
N PRO A 24 11.17 -0.83 -18.39
CA PRO A 24 10.14 -1.22 -17.44
C PRO A 24 9.66 -0.02 -16.61
N VAL A 25 8.36 0.09 -16.41
CA VAL A 25 7.74 1.14 -15.60
C VAL A 25 6.92 0.54 -14.47
N MET A 26 7.01 1.15 -13.27
CA MET A 26 6.30 0.72 -12.08
C MET A 26 5.38 1.84 -11.59
N LEU A 27 4.14 1.50 -11.26
CA LEU A 27 3.17 2.40 -10.65
C LEU A 27 2.84 1.93 -9.24
N SER A 28 3.14 2.78 -8.26
CA SER A 28 2.59 2.66 -6.91
C SER A 28 1.13 3.14 -6.92
N SER A 29 0.20 2.21 -7.02
CA SER A 29 -1.23 2.46 -6.89
C SER A 29 -1.72 2.17 -5.47
N SER A 30 -3.01 2.01 -5.28
CA SER A 30 -3.63 1.82 -3.97
C SER A 30 -4.81 0.85 -4.08
N ALA A 31 -5.07 0.10 -3.03
CA ALA A 31 -6.30 -0.69 -2.89
C ALA A 31 -7.57 0.16 -3.10
N GLN A 32 -7.52 1.48 -2.84
CA GLN A 32 -8.63 2.39 -3.11
C GLN A 32 -8.97 2.52 -4.61
N ALA A 33 -8.03 2.18 -5.51
CA ALA A 33 -8.28 2.17 -6.95
C ALA A 33 -9.24 1.05 -7.39
N SER A 34 -9.57 0.09 -6.52
CA SER A 34 -10.61 -0.91 -6.76
C SER A 34 -12.00 -0.28 -6.91
N LEU A 35 -12.24 0.87 -6.28
CA LEU A 35 -13.51 1.59 -6.22
C LEU A 35 -14.67 0.70 -5.70
N THR A 36 -14.37 -0.25 -4.82
CA THR A 36 -15.33 -1.18 -4.23
C THR A 36 -15.54 -0.92 -2.75
N GLY A 37 -16.68 -1.33 -2.21
CA GLY A 37 -17.04 -1.19 -0.81
C GLY A 37 -16.89 0.25 -0.31
N ARG A 38 -16.13 0.44 0.77
CA ARG A 38 -15.88 1.78 1.37
C ARG A 38 -15.14 2.75 0.45
N PHE A 39 -14.54 2.27 -0.63
CA PHE A 39 -13.78 3.08 -1.57
C PHE A 39 -14.57 3.51 -2.81
N GLY A 40 -15.85 3.11 -2.94
CA GLY A 40 -16.68 3.38 -4.11
C GLY A 40 -16.76 4.86 -4.51
N ASN A 41 -16.73 5.77 -3.54
CA ASN A 41 -16.78 7.22 -3.76
C ASN A 41 -15.43 7.94 -3.57
N SER A 42 -14.31 7.20 -3.50
CA SER A 42 -12.98 7.78 -3.30
C SER A 42 -12.51 8.56 -4.52
N GLU A 43 -12.39 9.89 -4.40
CA GLU A 43 -11.76 10.72 -5.44
C GLU A 43 -10.28 10.37 -5.63
N TYR A 44 -9.59 10.06 -4.53
CA TYR A 44 -8.22 9.56 -4.58
C TYR A 44 -8.17 8.23 -5.33
N GLY A 45 -9.06 7.27 -5.00
CA GLY A 45 -9.17 6.00 -5.71
C GLY A 45 -9.40 6.18 -7.22
N ARG A 46 -10.33 7.06 -7.62
CA ARG A 46 -10.55 7.39 -9.04
C ARG A 46 -9.30 7.95 -9.72
N SER A 47 -8.55 8.81 -9.04
CA SER A 47 -7.32 9.37 -9.61
C SER A 47 -6.22 8.31 -9.79
N LYS A 48 -6.11 7.36 -8.85
CA LYS A 48 -5.19 6.23 -8.96
C LYS A 48 -5.62 5.27 -10.07
N LYS A 49 -6.91 4.94 -10.15
CA LYS A 49 -7.45 4.08 -11.21
C LYS A 49 -7.19 4.64 -12.61
N ALA A 50 -7.40 5.95 -12.79
CA ALA A 50 -7.08 6.61 -14.07
C ALA A 50 -5.58 6.50 -14.42
N GLY A 51 -4.69 6.57 -13.42
CA GLY A 51 -3.26 6.31 -13.61
C GLY A 51 -2.96 4.87 -14.01
N GLU A 52 -3.61 3.90 -13.35
CA GLU A 52 -3.47 2.47 -13.73
C GLU A 52 -3.82 2.24 -15.18
N ASP A 53 -4.95 2.78 -15.64
CA ASP A 53 -5.43 2.61 -17.01
C ASP A 53 -4.43 3.19 -18.03
N LEU A 54 -3.80 4.34 -17.72
CA LEU A 54 -2.75 4.91 -18.56
C LEU A 54 -1.53 3.99 -18.66
N PHE A 55 -1.04 3.47 -17.52
CA PHE A 55 0.12 2.59 -17.50
C PHE A 55 -0.15 1.27 -18.24
N LEU A 56 -1.31 0.65 -18.02
CA LEU A 56 -1.70 -0.58 -18.70
C LEU A 56 -1.85 -0.36 -20.20
N GLN A 57 -2.43 0.78 -20.62
CA GLN A 57 -2.52 1.13 -22.03
C GLN A 57 -1.14 1.39 -22.66
N TYR A 58 -0.25 2.08 -21.94
CA TYR A 58 1.13 2.29 -22.38
C TYR A 58 1.86 0.96 -22.64
N GLY A 59 1.71 -0.03 -21.77
CA GLY A 59 2.29 -1.36 -21.98
C GLY A 59 1.76 -2.04 -23.24
N LYS A 60 0.44 -1.93 -23.51
CA LYS A 60 -0.17 -2.48 -24.74
C LYS A 60 0.34 -1.80 -26.00
N ASP A 61 0.48 -0.47 -25.97
CA ASP A 61 0.88 0.33 -27.12
C ASP A 61 2.36 0.16 -27.49
N THR A 62 3.22 -0.06 -26.49
CA THR A 62 4.69 0.00 -26.67
C THR A 62 5.38 -1.33 -26.50
N GLY A 63 4.72 -2.33 -25.91
CA GLY A 63 5.34 -3.58 -25.48
C GLY A 63 6.24 -3.45 -24.22
N ALA A 64 6.27 -2.27 -23.58
CA ALA A 64 7.04 -2.07 -22.38
C ALA A 64 6.46 -2.91 -21.21
N LYS A 65 7.34 -3.43 -20.35
CA LYS A 65 6.95 -4.12 -19.12
C LYS A 65 6.33 -3.10 -18.14
N VAL A 66 5.09 -3.36 -17.74
CA VAL A 66 4.35 -2.50 -16.79
C VAL A 66 4.04 -3.28 -15.53
N LEU A 67 4.35 -2.67 -14.38
CA LEU A 67 4.13 -3.22 -13.04
C LEU A 67 3.21 -2.26 -12.28
N VAL A 68 1.97 -2.66 -12.02
CA VAL A 68 0.98 -1.86 -11.30
C VAL A 68 0.70 -2.52 -9.96
N TYR A 69 1.18 -1.91 -8.87
CA TYR A 69 0.97 -2.39 -7.51
C TYR A 69 -0.17 -1.66 -6.82
N ARG A 70 -1.20 -2.38 -6.36
CA ARG A 70 -2.26 -1.86 -5.49
C ARG A 70 -1.91 -2.13 -4.04
N PHE A 71 -1.15 -1.20 -3.43
CA PHE A 71 -0.76 -1.35 -2.05
C PHE A 71 -1.92 -1.13 -1.08
N PRO A 72 -2.03 -1.96 -0.01
CA PRO A 72 -2.90 -1.71 1.13
C PRO A 72 -2.34 -0.57 2.02
N ASN A 73 -2.69 -0.54 3.29
CA ASN A 73 -2.17 0.47 4.21
C ASN A 73 -0.71 0.20 4.55
N LEU A 74 0.18 1.10 4.14
CA LEU A 74 1.60 1.00 4.45
C LEU A 74 1.88 1.48 5.86
N TYR A 75 2.78 0.80 6.56
CA TYR A 75 3.28 1.21 7.86
C TYR A 75 4.77 0.89 8.01
N GLY A 76 5.40 1.48 9.02
CA GLY A 76 6.78 1.21 9.37
C GLY A 76 7.66 2.45 9.44
N LYS A 77 8.95 2.25 9.23
CA LYS A 77 10.02 3.25 9.38
C LYS A 77 9.75 4.50 8.55
N TRP A 78 10.09 5.66 9.11
CA TRP A 78 10.04 6.98 8.46
C TRP A 78 8.63 7.47 8.08
N CYS A 79 7.59 6.74 8.48
CA CYS A 79 6.22 7.14 8.22
C CYS A 79 5.88 8.41 9.01
N ARG A 80 5.35 9.42 8.32
CA ARG A 80 4.98 10.70 8.93
C ARG A 80 3.66 10.56 9.70
N PRO A 81 3.64 10.86 11.02
CA PRO A 81 2.41 10.89 11.80
C PRO A 81 1.49 12.03 11.33
N ASN A 82 0.20 11.90 11.61
CA ASN A 82 -0.84 12.88 11.27
C ASN A 82 -0.90 13.23 9.77
N TYR A 83 -0.58 12.25 8.92
CA TYR A 83 -0.64 12.42 7.46
C TYR A 83 -1.50 11.32 6.81
N ASN A 84 -0.96 10.14 6.52
CA ASN A 84 -1.67 9.07 5.80
C ASN A 84 -1.61 7.69 6.48
N SER A 85 -1.09 7.58 7.70
CA SER A 85 -0.98 6.31 8.41
C SER A 85 -1.59 6.41 9.81
N ALA A 86 -2.59 5.58 10.06
CA ALA A 86 -3.15 5.43 11.40
C ALA A 86 -2.09 4.90 12.38
N VAL A 87 -1.34 3.87 11.98
CA VAL A 87 -0.27 3.28 12.81
C VAL A 87 0.75 4.32 13.24
N ALA A 88 1.30 5.10 12.29
CA ALA A 88 2.29 6.13 12.60
C ALA A 88 1.72 7.22 13.52
N THR A 89 0.45 7.60 13.32
CA THR A 89 -0.25 8.58 14.16
C THR A 89 -0.44 8.04 15.58
N PHE A 90 -0.87 6.79 15.72
CA PHE A 90 -1.06 6.16 17.03
C PHE A 90 0.26 5.99 17.77
N CYS A 91 1.32 5.52 17.09
CA CYS A 91 2.66 5.44 17.67
C CYS A 91 3.13 6.80 18.21
N ASN A 92 3.02 7.85 17.39
CA ASN A 92 3.41 9.21 17.81
C ASN A 92 2.59 9.69 19.00
N ASN A 93 1.28 9.49 18.97
CA ASN A 93 0.41 10.00 20.04
C ASN A 93 0.65 9.26 21.36
N ILE A 94 0.76 7.93 21.34
CA ILE A 94 1.07 7.15 22.56
C ILE A 94 2.45 7.52 23.11
N ALA A 95 3.46 7.65 22.25
CA ALA A 95 4.80 8.00 22.68
C ALA A 95 4.92 9.40 23.31
N ASN A 96 3.97 10.30 23.01
CA ASN A 96 3.95 11.68 23.51
C ASN A 96 2.77 11.94 24.47
N ASP A 97 2.12 10.90 25.00
CA ASP A 97 0.96 10.99 25.89
C ASP A 97 -0.19 11.85 25.31
N LEU A 98 -0.36 11.83 23.98
CA LEU A 98 -1.42 12.52 23.27
C LEU A 98 -2.64 11.60 23.10
N PRO A 99 -3.87 12.17 23.03
CA PRO A 99 -5.07 11.37 22.85
C PRO A 99 -5.10 10.68 21.50
N ILE A 100 -5.62 9.44 21.49
CA ILE A 100 -5.95 8.69 20.28
C ILE A 100 -7.46 8.75 20.06
N GLN A 101 -7.86 8.98 18.82
CA GLN A 101 -9.25 8.90 18.42
C GLN A 101 -9.44 7.69 17.50
N VAL A 102 -10.23 6.70 17.95
CA VAL A 102 -10.66 5.55 17.15
C VAL A 102 -12.19 5.57 17.10
N ASN A 103 -12.75 5.82 15.94
CA ASN A 103 -14.21 5.93 15.78
C ASN A 103 -14.91 4.56 15.89
N ASP A 104 -14.33 3.53 15.29
CA ASP A 104 -14.78 2.14 15.43
C ASP A 104 -13.56 1.21 15.53
N PRO A 105 -13.30 0.62 16.72
CA PRO A 105 -12.16 -0.27 16.93
C PRO A 105 -12.24 -1.58 16.14
N ARG A 106 -13.42 -1.95 15.63
CA ARG A 106 -13.64 -3.18 14.85
C ARG A 106 -13.27 -3.04 13.37
N VAL A 107 -12.93 -1.84 12.91
CA VAL A 107 -12.51 -1.63 11.52
C VAL A 107 -11.21 -2.39 11.27
N GLU A 108 -11.29 -3.37 10.38
CA GLU A 108 -10.13 -4.14 9.92
C GLU A 108 -9.35 -3.35 8.88
N LEU A 109 -8.04 -3.33 9.04
CA LEU A 109 -7.07 -2.83 8.08
C LEU A 109 -6.22 -3.99 7.55
N GLU A 110 -5.94 -3.96 6.27
CA GLU A 110 -4.85 -4.74 5.70
C GLU A 110 -3.60 -3.86 5.72
N LEU A 111 -2.54 -4.35 6.36
CA LEU A 111 -1.27 -3.65 6.56
C LEU A 111 -0.15 -4.32 5.78
N LEU A 112 0.71 -3.51 5.19
CA LEU A 112 1.94 -3.93 4.53
C LEU A 112 3.13 -3.18 5.16
N TYR A 113 4.08 -3.93 5.69
CA TYR A 113 5.29 -3.35 6.26
C TYR A 113 6.22 -2.82 5.17
N ILE A 114 6.86 -1.70 5.44
CA ILE A 114 7.65 -1.00 4.41
C ILE A 114 8.84 -1.82 3.90
N ASP A 115 9.48 -2.63 4.75
CA ASP A 115 10.63 -3.43 4.32
C ASP A 115 10.17 -4.58 3.41
N ASP A 116 9.02 -5.22 3.68
CA ASP A 116 8.45 -6.27 2.80
C ASP A 116 8.08 -5.69 1.42
N LEU A 117 7.59 -4.44 1.39
CA LEU A 117 7.35 -3.74 0.13
C LEU A 117 8.65 -3.49 -0.63
N VAL A 118 9.71 -3.06 0.07
CA VAL A 118 11.02 -2.81 -0.54
C VAL A 118 11.62 -4.09 -1.11
N ASP A 119 11.49 -5.20 -0.40
CA ASP A 119 11.95 -6.50 -0.86
C ASP A 119 11.21 -6.95 -2.13
N GLU A 120 9.87 -6.78 -2.17
CA GLU A 120 9.09 -7.04 -3.38
C GLU A 120 9.53 -6.14 -4.54
N MET A 121 9.80 -4.85 -4.31
CA MET A 121 10.31 -3.97 -5.36
C MET A 121 11.68 -4.41 -5.89
N ILE A 122 12.56 -4.93 -5.01
CA ILE A 122 13.86 -5.48 -5.41
C ILE A 122 13.67 -6.76 -6.24
N HIS A 123 12.74 -7.64 -5.87
CA HIS A 123 12.37 -8.80 -6.67
C HIS A 123 11.85 -8.38 -8.05
N ALA A 124 10.99 -7.39 -8.11
CA ALA A 124 10.46 -6.86 -9.37
C ALA A 124 11.55 -6.29 -10.29
N LEU A 125 12.59 -5.65 -9.75
CA LEU A 125 13.76 -5.18 -10.52
C LEU A 125 14.55 -6.34 -11.11
N LYS A 126 14.55 -7.51 -10.47
CA LYS A 126 15.18 -8.74 -10.99
C LYS A 126 14.30 -9.50 -11.97
N GLY A 127 13.05 -9.09 -12.13
CA GLY A 127 12.06 -9.75 -12.97
C GLY A 127 11.30 -10.88 -12.27
N GLU A 128 11.31 -10.89 -10.95
CA GLU A 128 10.71 -11.90 -10.07
C GLU A 128 9.48 -11.35 -9.34
N GLU A 129 8.78 -10.39 -9.94
CA GLU A 129 7.58 -9.79 -9.34
C GLU A 129 6.44 -10.78 -9.16
N HIS A 130 5.67 -10.62 -8.07
CA HIS A 130 4.44 -11.37 -7.85
C HIS A 130 3.28 -10.72 -8.58
N ARG A 131 2.63 -11.48 -9.48
CA ARG A 131 1.50 -10.99 -10.28
C ARG A 131 0.17 -11.55 -9.84
N CYS A 132 -0.89 -10.78 -10.06
CA CYS A 132 -2.25 -11.14 -9.68
C CYS A 132 -3.30 -10.47 -10.57
N GLU A 133 -4.55 -10.90 -10.37
CA GLU A 133 -5.76 -10.15 -10.65
C GLU A 133 -6.44 -9.77 -9.33
N PHE A 134 -7.27 -8.72 -9.37
CA PHE A 134 -8.09 -8.30 -8.24
C PHE A 134 -9.57 -8.53 -8.53
N GLU A 135 -10.26 -9.16 -7.58
CA GLU A 135 -11.72 -9.14 -7.50
C GLU A 135 -12.13 -8.29 -6.29
N GLY A 136 -12.56 -7.06 -6.57
CA GLY A 136 -12.74 -6.07 -5.50
C GLY A 136 -11.41 -5.73 -4.80
N LEU A 137 -11.27 -6.18 -3.56
CA LEU A 137 -10.05 -6.06 -2.75
C LEU A 137 -9.26 -7.38 -2.67
N ASP A 138 -9.89 -8.48 -3.07
CA ASP A 138 -9.29 -9.80 -2.95
C ASP A 138 -8.23 -10.00 -4.04
N VAL A 139 -7.08 -10.53 -3.61
CA VAL A 139 -5.92 -10.80 -4.46
C VAL A 139 -5.99 -12.25 -4.97
N HIS A 140 -5.98 -12.42 -6.27
CA HIS A 140 -5.93 -13.72 -6.93
C HIS A 140 -4.59 -13.87 -7.65
N PRO A 141 -3.59 -14.59 -7.06
CA PRO A 141 -2.29 -14.80 -7.69
C PRO A 141 -2.43 -15.44 -9.08
N LEU A 142 -1.79 -14.84 -10.07
CA LEU A 142 -1.84 -15.30 -11.44
C LEU A 142 -0.56 -14.88 -12.18
N VAL A 143 0.16 -15.83 -12.78
CA VAL A 143 1.46 -15.60 -13.43
C VAL A 143 1.41 -14.48 -14.48
N ASP A 144 0.36 -14.45 -15.29
CA ASP A 144 0.15 -13.43 -16.34
C ASP A 144 -0.83 -12.33 -15.89
N GLY A 145 -0.98 -12.11 -14.58
CA GLY A 145 -1.86 -11.11 -14.01
C GLY A 145 -1.48 -9.69 -14.44
N ARG A 146 -2.48 -8.82 -14.59
CA ARG A 146 -2.30 -7.42 -15.00
C ARG A 146 -1.67 -6.57 -13.89
N TYR A 147 -1.87 -6.97 -12.65
CA TYR A 147 -1.42 -6.26 -11.45
C TYR A 147 -0.30 -7.02 -10.77
N CYS A 148 0.37 -6.32 -9.86
CA CYS A 148 1.33 -6.90 -8.95
C CYS A 148 0.88 -6.68 -7.49
N TYR A 149 1.34 -7.56 -6.60
CA TYR A 149 1.02 -7.50 -5.18
C TYR A 149 2.24 -7.89 -4.34
N CYS A 150 2.24 -7.49 -3.07
CA CYS A 150 3.19 -7.99 -2.10
C CYS A 150 2.56 -9.19 -1.37
N PRO A 151 3.22 -10.36 -1.33
CA PRO A 151 2.63 -11.58 -0.75
C PRO A 151 2.53 -11.54 0.78
N VAL A 152 3.25 -10.63 1.43
CA VAL A 152 3.27 -10.51 2.89
C VAL A 152 2.43 -9.32 3.31
N THR A 153 1.20 -9.59 3.75
CA THR A 153 0.30 -8.59 4.34
C THR A 153 -0.34 -9.14 5.62
N HIS A 154 -0.80 -8.24 6.47
CA HIS A 154 -1.42 -8.59 7.76
C HIS A 154 -2.77 -7.93 7.90
N LYS A 155 -3.79 -8.68 8.32
CA LYS A 155 -5.11 -8.16 8.66
C LYS A 155 -5.20 -7.97 10.16
N VAL A 156 -5.60 -6.77 10.59
CA VAL A 156 -5.66 -6.40 12.00
C VAL A 156 -6.71 -5.32 12.20
N THR A 157 -7.39 -5.31 13.32
CA THR A 157 -8.34 -4.26 13.67
C THR A 157 -7.66 -3.03 14.27
N LEU A 158 -8.30 -1.86 14.15
CA LEU A 158 -7.80 -0.63 14.78
C LEU A 158 -7.67 -0.79 16.29
N GLY A 159 -8.59 -1.54 16.94
CA GLY A 159 -8.53 -1.82 18.38
C GLY A 159 -7.29 -2.62 18.75
N GLU A 160 -7.02 -3.72 18.05
CA GLU A 160 -5.83 -4.54 18.28
C GLU A 160 -4.52 -3.75 18.12
N ILE A 161 -4.43 -2.87 17.11
CA ILE A 161 -3.26 -2.00 16.93
C ILE A 161 -3.07 -1.11 18.17
N VAL A 162 -4.13 -0.47 18.66
CA VAL A 162 -4.05 0.41 19.83
C VAL A 162 -3.66 -0.33 21.08
N ASP A 163 -4.26 -1.50 21.31
CA ASP A 163 -3.96 -2.35 22.47
C ASP A 163 -2.50 -2.80 22.49
N LEU A 164 -1.98 -3.25 21.35
CA LEU A 164 -0.58 -3.63 21.19
C LEU A 164 0.37 -2.45 21.46
N LEU A 165 0.07 -1.27 20.92
CA LEU A 165 0.90 -0.09 21.12
C LEU A 165 0.92 0.37 22.58
N HIS A 166 -0.21 0.28 23.30
CA HIS A 166 -0.25 0.54 24.73
C HIS A 166 0.54 -0.49 25.55
N GLN A 167 0.46 -1.77 25.17
CA GLN A 167 1.30 -2.81 25.78
C GLN A 167 2.79 -2.49 25.59
N PHE A 168 3.22 -2.14 24.39
CA PHE A 168 4.61 -1.77 24.12
C PHE A 168 5.05 -0.55 24.91
N ALA A 169 4.21 0.49 24.99
CA ALA A 169 4.49 1.67 25.81
C ALA A 169 4.59 1.35 27.32
N GLY A 170 3.90 0.32 27.78
CA GLY A 170 3.96 -0.16 29.17
C GLY A 170 5.20 -1.01 29.50
N MET A 171 5.86 -1.62 28.52
CA MET A 171 6.99 -2.51 28.73
C MET A 171 8.13 -1.95 29.60
N PRO A 172 8.57 -0.69 29.45
CA PRO A 172 9.60 -0.13 30.33
C PRO A 172 9.23 -0.11 31.80
N LYS A 173 7.92 -0.05 32.10
CA LYS A 173 7.42 -0.03 33.50
C LYS A 173 7.27 -1.42 34.08
N THR A 174 6.88 -2.39 33.27
CA THR A 174 6.63 -3.78 33.69
C THR A 174 7.85 -4.67 33.54
N LEU A 175 8.81 -4.28 32.72
CA LEU A 175 9.98 -5.08 32.29
C LEU A 175 9.59 -6.44 31.66
N MET A 176 8.35 -6.54 31.19
CA MET A 176 7.83 -7.75 30.54
C MET A 176 7.84 -7.51 29.02
N ILE A 177 8.38 -8.49 28.30
CA ILE A 177 8.26 -8.55 26.84
C ILE A 177 6.97 -9.32 26.54
N PRO A 178 6.04 -8.78 25.74
CA PRO A 178 4.84 -9.52 25.37
C PRO A 178 5.21 -10.78 24.61
N GLU A 179 4.46 -11.85 24.85
CA GLU A 179 4.56 -13.05 24.04
C GLU A 179 4.01 -12.74 22.63
N ILE A 180 4.86 -12.93 21.62
CA ILE A 180 4.49 -12.73 20.22
C ILE A 180 4.34 -14.10 19.59
N PRO A 181 3.12 -14.58 19.34
CA PRO A 181 2.91 -15.87 18.68
C PRO A 181 3.54 -15.91 17.30
N ALA A 182 4.11 -17.05 16.92
CA ALA A 182 4.68 -17.22 15.58
C ALA A 182 3.61 -16.99 14.50
N GLY A 183 3.90 -16.13 13.54
CA GLY A 183 2.99 -15.77 12.45
C GLY A 183 1.92 -14.73 12.83
N SER A 184 1.98 -14.14 14.04
CA SER A 184 1.14 -12.97 14.37
C SER A 184 1.68 -11.70 13.73
N PHE A 185 0.76 -10.73 13.60
CA PHE A 185 1.11 -9.35 13.21
C PHE A 185 2.03 -8.70 14.26
#